data_fe5949c32e3c0f254f02f488404ae366
#
_entry.id   fe5949c32e3c0f254f02f488404ae366
#
_cell.length_a   1.000
_cell.length_b   1.000
_cell.length_c   1.000
_cell.angle_alpha   90.00
_cell.angle_beta   90.00
_cell.angle_gamma   90.00
#
_symmetry.space_group_name_H-M   'P 1'
#
loop_
_entity.id
_entity.type
_entity.pdbx_description
1 polymer ?
#
loop_
_entity_poly.entity_id
_entity_poly.type
_entity_poly.pdbx_seq_one_letter_code
_entity_poly.pdbx_strand_id
1 'polypeptide(L)'
;MKKRTLRLAFLMLAPALGLSQTQNTGQPPAWQMSWDQIRTVVGKVRAGKDLTPKPWPGGNRVAVAISFDVDNETTSLRDGNTSPSELSQGEYGSRTAMPRILALLDRHGIKATFFVPAVTAKLYPETIRQIVARGHEIGMHGWIHERNSQLTESQERDLMRKSYDTLREISGTRPVGIRTPSWDYSPWTMKIIREMKLLYDSSLMADERPYEVLYEGKPTGVVELPVEWIMDDYPYFGMNRFSTIRPHIGPEDVLDLWRKEFDVAYDESSLFVLTTHPHIIGHRSRIVILDKLIAYMKSRQGVWFARHDEVARAAAAQLRK
;
A
#
# COMPACT_ATOMS: atom_id res chain seq x y z
N MET A 1 36.92 -61.17 29.30
CA MET A 1 35.71 -60.40 28.94
C MET A 1 35.98 -58.90 29.15
N LYS A 2 36.26 -58.17 28.07
CA LYS A 2 36.54 -56.72 28.13
C LYS A 2 35.25 -55.96 27.76
N LYS A 3 34.69 -55.20 28.73
CA LYS A 3 33.53 -54.32 28.49
C LYS A 3 34.00 -53.09 27.72
N ARG A 4 33.48 -52.91 26.51
CA ARG A 4 33.63 -51.67 25.73
C ARG A 4 32.50 -50.70 26.11
N THR A 5 32.88 -49.57 26.73
CA THR A 5 31.97 -48.49 27.03
C THR A 5 31.84 -47.61 25.78
N LEU A 6 30.61 -47.55 25.22
CA LEU A 6 30.28 -46.70 24.09
C LEU A 6 29.97 -45.29 24.64
N ARG A 7 30.83 -44.32 24.35
CA ARG A 7 30.54 -42.89 24.64
C ARG A 7 29.76 -42.32 23.46
N LEU A 8 28.47 -42.04 23.68
CA LEU A 8 27.66 -41.21 22.75
C LEU A 8 28.08 -39.76 22.92
N ALA A 9 28.66 -39.17 21.88
CA ALA A 9 28.89 -37.75 21.80
C ALA A 9 27.57 -37.11 21.30
N PHE A 10 26.90 -36.35 22.14
CA PHE A 10 25.80 -35.49 21.77
C PHE A 10 26.37 -34.24 21.05
N LEU A 11 26.27 -34.18 19.76
CA LEU A 11 26.49 -32.95 18.98
C LEU A 11 25.26 -32.04 19.19
N MET A 12 25.37 -31.02 20.01
CA MET A 12 24.39 -29.96 20.06
C MET A 12 24.59 -29.10 18.80
N LEU A 13 23.70 -29.23 17.82
CA LEU A 13 23.55 -28.22 16.80
C LEU A 13 22.85 -27.00 17.42
N ALA A 14 23.61 -25.95 17.63
CA ALA A 14 23.06 -24.63 17.92
C ALA A 14 22.29 -24.14 16.68
N PRO A 15 21.06 -23.60 16.83
CA PRO A 15 20.40 -22.97 15.70
C PRO A 15 21.21 -21.76 15.27
N ALA A 16 21.63 -21.75 14.00
CA ALA A 16 22.20 -20.57 13.38
C ALA A 16 21.10 -19.49 13.34
N LEU A 17 21.14 -18.56 14.27
CA LEU A 17 20.46 -17.29 14.15
C LEU A 17 20.95 -16.63 12.87
N GLY A 18 20.11 -16.60 11.86
CA GLY A 18 20.34 -15.86 10.63
C GLY A 18 20.49 -14.38 10.97
N LEU A 19 21.71 -13.95 11.20
CA LEU A 19 22.06 -12.54 11.21
C LEU A 19 21.78 -12.03 9.79
N SER A 20 20.72 -11.26 9.66
CA SER A 20 20.52 -10.40 8.49
C SER A 20 21.84 -9.65 8.27
N GLN A 21 22.53 -9.97 7.17
CA GLN A 21 23.69 -9.20 6.74
C GLN A 21 23.15 -7.82 6.34
N THR A 22 23.20 -6.88 7.28
CA THR A 22 23.14 -5.46 6.93
C THR A 22 24.26 -5.22 5.93
N GLN A 23 23.91 -4.89 4.70
CA GLN A 23 24.87 -4.43 3.70
C GLN A 23 25.62 -3.27 4.33
N ASN A 24 26.92 -3.46 4.54
CA ASN A 24 27.82 -2.44 5.07
C ASN A 24 27.98 -1.40 3.95
N THR A 25 27.12 -0.40 3.92
CA THR A 25 27.10 0.67 2.89
C THR A 25 28.27 1.64 3.02
N GLY A 26 29.24 1.38 3.92
CA GLY A 26 30.34 2.30 4.22
C GLY A 26 29.89 3.58 4.95
N GLN A 27 28.63 3.70 5.27
CA GLN A 27 28.12 4.82 6.08
C GLN A 27 28.33 4.54 7.58
N PRO A 28 28.69 5.56 8.36
CA PRO A 28 28.78 5.41 9.80
C PRO A 28 27.44 5.00 10.41
N PRO A 29 27.41 4.29 11.54
CA PRO A 29 26.19 4.01 12.27
C PRO A 29 25.38 5.30 12.51
N ALA A 30 24.07 5.21 12.49
CA ALA A 30 23.17 6.37 12.54
C ALA A 30 23.46 7.32 13.74
N TRP A 31 23.85 6.77 14.90
CA TRP A 31 24.24 7.57 16.08
C TRP A 31 25.56 8.32 15.94
N GLN A 32 26.34 8.07 14.90
CA GLN A 32 27.58 8.80 14.58
C GLN A 32 27.39 9.84 13.49
N MET A 33 26.19 9.95 12.94
CA MET A 33 25.87 10.97 11.93
C MET A 33 25.99 12.37 12.53
N SER A 34 26.63 13.29 11.80
CA SER A 34 26.59 14.70 12.16
C SER A 34 25.18 15.27 12.05
N TRP A 35 24.93 16.38 12.74
CA TRP A 35 23.63 17.08 12.64
C TRP A 35 23.26 17.45 11.20
N ASP A 36 24.23 17.84 10.39
CA ASP A 36 24.03 18.19 8.98
C ASP A 36 23.65 16.97 8.14
N GLN A 37 24.27 15.80 8.40
CA GLN A 37 23.87 14.55 7.77
C GLN A 37 22.44 14.17 8.15
N ILE A 38 22.08 14.26 9.44
CA ILE A 38 20.73 13.98 9.91
C ILE A 38 19.73 14.92 9.22
N ARG A 39 19.99 16.23 9.19
CA ARG A 39 19.12 17.20 8.51
C ARG A 39 18.96 16.90 7.03
N THR A 40 20.01 16.51 6.37
CA THR A 40 19.98 16.16 4.94
C THR A 40 19.09 14.94 4.68
N VAL A 41 19.27 13.88 5.47
CA VAL A 41 18.47 12.65 5.34
C VAL A 41 16.99 12.95 5.64
N VAL A 42 16.71 13.58 6.79
CA VAL A 42 15.34 13.88 7.22
C VAL A 42 14.67 14.91 6.28
N GLY A 43 15.43 15.85 5.75
CA GLY A 43 14.93 16.89 4.84
C GLY A 43 14.71 16.44 3.40
N LYS A 44 15.05 15.18 3.06
CA LYS A 44 14.98 14.68 1.68
C LYS A 44 13.54 14.70 1.15
N VAL A 45 12.61 14.14 1.92
CA VAL A 45 11.18 14.15 1.61
C VAL A 45 10.41 14.58 2.87
N ARG A 46 9.54 15.57 2.76
CA ARG A 46 8.78 16.12 3.88
C ARG A 46 7.36 16.49 3.47
N ALA A 47 6.46 16.51 4.47
CA ALA A 47 5.15 17.12 4.28
C ALA A 47 5.28 18.65 4.13
N GLY A 48 4.53 19.16 3.19
CA GLY A 48 4.40 20.60 2.91
C GLY A 48 3.02 21.13 3.30
N LYS A 49 2.39 21.88 2.39
CA LYS A 49 1.09 22.52 2.59
C LYS A 49 -0.03 21.51 2.73
N ASP A 50 -0.94 21.70 3.71
CA ASP A 50 -2.24 21.03 3.77
C ASP A 50 -3.07 21.36 2.52
N LEU A 51 -3.56 20.36 1.83
CA LEU A 51 -4.33 20.47 0.61
C LEU A 51 -5.79 20.04 0.78
N THR A 52 -6.29 19.96 2.01
CA THR A 52 -7.67 19.56 2.30
C THR A 52 -8.65 20.57 1.75
N PRO A 53 -9.53 20.21 0.79
CA PRO A 53 -10.61 21.07 0.35
C PRO A 53 -11.62 21.30 1.48
N LYS A 54 -12.14 22.51 1.60
CA LYS A 54 -13.23 22.85 2.53
C LYS A 54 -14.26 23.72 1.81
N PRO A 55 -15.41 23.14 1.42
CA PRO A 55 -15.81 21.72 1.51
C PRO A 55 -15.17 20.86 0.41
N TRP A 56 -15.33 19.54 0.53
CA TRP A 56 -15.04 18.59 -0.52
C TRP A 56 -16.03 18.74 -1.70
N PRO A 57 -15.73 18.19 -2.90
CA PRO A 57 -16.62 18.28 -4.06
C PRO A 57 -18.07 17.93 -3.73
N GLY A 58 -19.02 18.67 -4.32
CA GLY A 58 -20.45 18.49 -4.05
C GLY A 58 -20.92 19.02 -2.69
N GLY A 59 -20.10 19.79 -1.99
CA GLY A 59 -20.43 20.31 -0.64
C GLY A 59 -20.26 19.26 0.47
N ASN A 60 -19.58 18.16 0.17
CA ASN A 60 -19.35 17.08 1.12
C ASN A 60 -18.42 17.49 2.27
N ARG A 61 -18.63 16.84 3.41
CA ARG A 61 -17.88 17.08 4.64
C ARG A 61 -16.58 16.30 4.68
N VAL A 62 -16.60 15.03 4.28
CA VAL A 62 -15.47 14.11 4.33
C VAL A 62 -15.32 13.38 3.00
N ALA A 63 -14.07 13.13 2.58
CA ALA A 63 -13.78 12.23 1.49
C ALA A 63 -13.43 10.84 2.03
N VAL A 64 -13.89 9.80 1.34
CA VAL A 64 -13.58 8.40 1.64
C VAL A 64 -12.95 7.77 0.42
N ALA A 65 -11.70 7.35 0.54
CA ALA A 65 -10.94 6.67 -0.50
C ALA A 65 -10.62 5.23 -0.06
N ILE A 66 -11.33 4.27 -0.66
CA ILE A 66 -11.07 2.83 -0.43
C ILE A 66 -10.14 2.34 -1.52
N SER A 67 -9.10 1.62 -1.14
CA SER A 67 -8.14 1.04 -2.07
C SER A 67 -7.84 -0.44 -1.81
N PHE A 68 -7.39 -1.09 -2.88
CA PHE A 68 -6.97 -2.47 -2.88
C PHE A 68 -5.57 -2.58 -3.49
N ASP A 69 -4.61 -3.05 -2.69
CA ASP A 69 -3.28 -3.39 -3.16
C ASP A 69 -3.32 -4.84 -3.69
N VAL A 70 -3.25 -4.99 -5.03
CA VAL A 70 -3.51 -6.26 -5.72
C VAL A 70 -2.22 -7.08 -5.82
N ASP A 71 -1.59 -7.32 -4.69
CA ASP A 71 -0.27 -7.95 -4.61
C ASP A 71 -0.28 -9.39 -5.10
N ASN A 72 -1.28 -10.14 -4.69
CA ASN A 72 -1.43 -11.54 -5.04
C ASN A 72 -0.13 -12.33 -4.79
N GLU A 73 0.44 -12.99 -5.81
CA GLU A 73 1.66 -13.79 -5.70
C GLU A 73 2.95 -12.96 -5.62
N THR A 74 2.90 -11.67 -5.94
CA THR A 74 4.12 -10.88 -6.15
C THR A 74 4.95 -10.68 -4.90
N THR A 75 4.33 -10.63 -3.71
CA THR A 75 5.08 -10.59 -2.44
C THR A 75 5.92 -11.85 -2.22
N SER A 76 5.36 -13.02 -2.50
CA SER A 76 6.09 -14.30 -2.41
C SER A 76 7.19 -14.40 -3.47
N LEU A 77 6.88 -14.01 -4.71
CA LEU A 77 7.85 -14.04 -5.82
C LEU A 77 9.01 -13.10 -5.59
N ARG A 78 8.76 -11.89 -5.08
CA ARG A 78 9.80 -10.93 -4.70
C ARG A 78 10.79 -11.52 -3.70
N ASP A 79 10.31 -12.26 -2.73
CA ASP A 79 11.14 -12.89 -1.70
C ASP A 79 11.75 -14.24 -2.17
N GLY A 80 11.62 -14.57 -3.47
CA GLY A 80 12.16 -15.78 -4.08
C GLY A 80 11.39 -17.06 -3.71
N ASN A 81 10.22 -16.93 -3.12
CA ASN A 81 9.40 -18.07 -2.75
C ASN A 81 8.61 -18.57 -3.96
N THR A 82 8.87 -19.81 -4.35
CA THR A 82 8.21 -20.49 -5.47
C THR A 82 7.32 -21.66 -5.04
N SER A 83 7.04 -21.80 -3.73
CA SER A 83 6.17 -22.84 -3.21
C SER A 83 4.74 -22.70 -3.75
N PRO A 84 4.17 -23.72 -4.42
CA PRO A 84 2.78 -23.66 -4.87
C PRO A 84 1.78 -23.37 -3.75
N SER A 85 2.05 -23.81 -2.52
CA SER A 85 1.21 -23.54 -1.36
C SER A 85 1.15 -22.04 -1.03
N GLU A 86 2.30 -21.36 -1.03
CA GLU A 86 2.37 -19.91 -0.78
C GLU A 86 1.77 -19.13 -1.95
N LEU A 87 2.12 -19.48 -3.18
CA LEU A 87 1.58 -18.83 -4.38
C LEU A 87 0.06 -18.94 -4.47
N SER A 88 -0.52 -20.06 -4.02
CA SER A 88 -1.98 -20.24 -4.04
C SER A 88 -2.74 -19.25 -3.12
N GLN A 89 -2.10 -18.69 -2.12
CA GLN A 89 -2.69 -17.60 -1.32
C GLN A 89 -2.86 -16.32 -2.17
N GLY A 90 -1.87 -16.02 -3.01
CA GLY A 90 -1.96 -14.91 -3.96
C GLY A 90 -3.00 -15.16 -5.05
N GLU A 91 -3.02 -16.37 -5.64
CA GLU A 91 -4.02 -16.78 -6.64
C GLU A 91 -5.46 -16.57 -6.14
N TYR A 92 -5.72 -16.85 -4.84
CA TYR A 92 -7.03 -16.62 -4.22
C TYR A 92 -7.49 -15.17 -4.42
N GLY A 93 -6.58 -14.20 -4.41
CA GLY A 93 -6.87 -12.78 -4.61
C GLY A 93 -7.62 -12.52 -5.92
N SER A 94 -7.07 -12.96 -7.05
CA SER A 94 -7.71 -12.78 -8.36
C SER A 94 -8.85 -13.77 -8.59
N ARG A 95 -8.66 -15.03 -8.21
CA ARG A 95 -9.62 -16.09 -8.55
C ARG A 95 -10.94 -16.02 -7.78
N THR A 96 -10.87 -15.72 -6.47
CA THR A 96 -12.03 -15.82 -5.57
C THR A 96 -12.41 -14.48 -4.96
N ALA A 97 -11.41 -13.71 -4.49
CA ALA A 97 -11.66 -12.48 -3.78
C ALA A 97 -12.12 -11.34 -4.70
N MET A 98 -11.44 -11.15 -5.83
CA MET A 98 -11.74 -10.04 -6.73
C MET A 98 -13.21 -10.04 -7.22
N PRO A 99 -13.80 -11.16 -7.67
CA PRO A 99 -15.24 -11.17 -8.00
C PRO A 99 -16.14 -10.74 -6.85
N ARG A 100 -15.82 -11.12 -5.60
CA ARG A 100 -16.58 -10.73 -4.41
C ARG A 100 -16.46 -9.25 -4.13
N ILE A 101 -15.25 -8.70 -4.22
CA ILE A 101 -14.96 -7.28 -3.99
C ILE A 101 -15.69 -6.43 -5.02
N LEU A 102 -15.57 -6.77 -6.31
CA LEU A 102 -16.26 -6.03 -7.37
C LEU A 102 -17.78 -6.07 -7.22
N ALA A 103 -18.34 -7.23 -6.88
CA ALA A 103 -19.77 -7.34 -6.59
C ALA A 103 -20.20 -6.53 -5.35
N LEU A 104 -19.35 -6.44 -4.33
CA LEU A 104 -19.59 -5.60 -3.15
C LEU A 104 -19.60 -4.11 -3.52
N LEU A 105 -18.61 -3.65 -4.25
CA LEU A 105 -18.52 -2.26 -4.70
C LEU A 105 -19.70 -1.88 -5.61
N ASP A 106 -20.11 -2.78 -6.51
CA ASP A 106 -21.28 -2.59 -7.38
C ASP A 106 -22.57 -2.48 -6.56
N ARG A 107 -22.79 -3.34 -5.56
CA ARG A 107 -23.97 -3.26 -4.66
C ARG A 107 -24.04 -1.93 -3.91
N HIS A 108 -22.91 -1.41 -3.49
CA HIS A 108 -22.86 -0.12 -2.81
C HIS A 108 -22.84 1.08 -3.78
N GLY A 109 -22.67 0.85 -5.08
CA GLY A 109 -22.59 1.92 -6.07
C GLY A 109 -21.38 2.84 -5.89
N ILE A 110 -20.27 2.35 -5.34
CA ILE A 110 -19.05 3.12 -5.08
C ILE A 110 -17.92 2.69 -6.00
N LYS A 111 -16.96 3.60 -6.22
CA LYS A 111 -15.73 3.31 -6.96
C LYS A 111 -14.54 3.35 -6.02
N ALA A 112 -13.52 2.58 -6.37
CA ALA A 112 -12.30 2.40 -5.56
C ALA A 112 -11.06 2.48 -6.46
N THR A 113 -9.89 2.55 -5.85
CA THR A 113 -8.60 2.49 -6.52
C THR A 113 -7.95 1.14 -6.28
N PHE A 114 -7.40 0.55 -7.33
CA PHE A 114 -6.65 -0.69 -7.28
C PHE A 114 -5.20 -0.38 -7.63
N PHE A 115 -4.31 -0.48 -6.65
CA PHE A 115 -2.88 -0.37 -6.84
C PHE A 115 -2.34 -1.75 -7.24
N VAL A 116 -1.74 -1.84 -8.43
CA VAL A 116 -1.46 -3.13 -9.05
C VAL A 116 0.03 -3.26 -9.37
N PRO A 117 0.73 -4.27 -8.81
CA PRO A 117 2.02 -4.67 -9.34
C PRO A 117 1.89 -5.10 -10.81
N ALA A 118 2.79 -4.65 -11.68
CA ALA A 118 2.64 -4.92 -13.10
C ALA A 118 2.73 -6.42 -13.45
N VAL A 119 3.46 -7.20 -12.66
CA VAL A 119 3.48 -8.67 -12.79
C VAL A 119 2.11 -9.26 -12.48
N THR A 120 1.40 -8.79 -11.46
CA THR A 120 0.00 -9.21 -11.20
C THR A 120 -0.90 -8.89 -12.40
N ALA A 121 -0.75 -7.70 -13.01
CA ALA A 121 -1.52 -7.36 -14.20
C ALA A 121 -1.23 -8.30 -15.38
N LYS A 122 0.02 -8.74 -15.54
CA LYS A 122 0.41 -9.72 -16.57
C LYS A 122 -0.13 -11.12 -16.30
N LEU A 123 -0.21 -11.54 -15.05
CA LEU A 123 -0.79 -12.82 -14.64
C LEU A 123 -2.31 -12.84 -14.83
N TYR A 124 -2.99 -11.72 -14.55
CA TYR A 124 -4.44 -11.62 -14.52
C TYR A 124 -4.99 -10.45 -15.36
N PRO A 125 -4.67 -10.38 -16.67
CA PRO A 125 -5.02 -9.21 -17.49
C PRO A 125 -6.54 -8.99 -17.58
N GLU A 126 -7.33 -10.07 -17.55
CA GLU A 126 -8.79 -9.98 -17.61
C GLU A 126 -9.37 -9.35 -16.33
N THR A 127 -8.80 -9.67 -15.18
CA THR A 127 -9.17 -9.02 -13.90
C THR A 127 -8.96 -7.51 -13.97
N ILE A 128 -7.83 -7.07 -14.53
CA ILE A 128 -7.54 -5.64 -14.69
C ILE A 128 -8.55 -4.96 -15.61
N ARG A 129 -8.89 -5.59 -16.74
CA ARG A 129 -9.94 -5.04 -17.65
C ARG A 129 -11.30 -4.96 -16.98
N GLN A 130 -11.67 -5.95 -16.16
CA GLN A 130 -12.93 -5.92 -15.39
C GLN A 130 -12.98 -4.81 -14.36
N ILE A 131 -11.87 -4.50 -13.69
CA ILE A 131 -11.75 -3.38 -12.75
C ILE A 131 -12.04 -2.06 -13.50
N VAL A 132 -11.35 -1.83 -14.62
CA VAL A 132 -11.51 -0.62 -15.44
C VAL A 132 -12.91 -0.51 -16.03
N ALA A 133 -13.46 -1.61 -16.58
CA ALA A 133 -14.80 -1.63 -17.17
C ALA A 133 -15.91 -1.24 -16.17
N ARG A 134 -15.69 -1.42 -14.86
CA ARG A 134 -16.57 -0.97 -13.79
C ARG A 134 -16.30 0.46 -13.32
N GLY A 135 -15.35 1.17 -13.94
CA GLY A 135 -15.04 2.56 -13.63
C GLY A 135 -14.15 2.77 -12.39
N HIS A 136 -13.48 1.73 -11.93
CA HIS A 136 -12.46 1.84 -10.90
C HIS A 136 -11.14 2.37 -11.47
N GLU A 137 -10.29 2.92 -10.61
CA GLU A 137 -8.95 3.38 -10.97
C GLU A 137 -7.92 2.26 -10.88
N ILE A 138 -6.94 2.27 -11.79
CA ILE A 138 -5.70 1.50 -11.68
C ILE A 138 -4.57 2.46 -11.32
N GLY A 139 -3.98 2.27 -10.14
CA GLY A 139 -2.75 2.91 -9.69
C GLY A 139 -1.54 1.98 -9.81
N MET A 140 -0.34 2.57 -9.79
CA MET A 140 0.91 1.82 -9.82
C MET A 140 1.25 1.22 -8.44
N HIS A 141 1.80 0.00 -8.43
CA HIS A 141 2.31 -0.66 -7.22
C HIS A 141 3.60 -1.44 -7.47
N GLY A 142 4.56 -0.80 -8.16
CA GLY A 142 5.82 -1.43 -8.56
C GLY A 142 5.68 -2.46 -9.68
N TRP A 143 6.79 -3.15 -9.99
CA TRP A 143 6.84 -4.20 -10.98
C TRP A 143 6.43 -5.56 -10.42
N ILE A 144 7.12 -6.03 -9.36
CA ILE A 144 6.95 -7.32 -8.69
C ILE A 144 6.83 -7.14 -7.16
N HIS A 145 6.31 -6.00 -6.74
CA HIS A 145 6.25 -5.61 -5.34
C HIS A 145 7.64 -5.47 -4.69
N GLU A 146 8.61 -4.99 -5.43
CA GLU A 146 9.98 -4.74 -4.98
C GLU A 146 10.04 -3.65 -3.89
N ARG A 147 11.07 -3.72 -3.04
CA ARG A 147 11.35 -2.67 -2.05
C ARG A 147 12.22 -1.60 -2.66
N ASN A 148 11.69 -0.39 -2.78
CA ASN A 148 12.39 0.73 -3.44
C ASN A 148 13.70 1.08 -2.74
N SER A 149 13.76 1.00 -1.42
CA SER A 149 14.98 1.27 -0.63
C SER A 149 16.15 0.32 -0.93
N GLN A 150 15.89 -0.82 -1.56
CA GLN A 150 16.90 -1.80 -1.95
C GLN A 150 17.41 -1.63 -3.40
N LEU A 151 16.85 -0.66 -4.12
CA LEU A 151 17.18 -0.41 -5.52
C LEU A 151 18.15 0.77 -5.67
N THR A 152 18.97 0.73 -6.71
CA THR A 152 19.64 1.92 -7.19
C THR A 152 18.66 2.84 -7.91
N GLU A 153 18.97 4.13 -8.04
CA GLU A 153 18.13 5.09 -8.75
C GLU A 153 17.76 4.62 -10.17
N SER A 154 18.73 4.04 -10.91
CA SER A 154 18.49 3.53 -12.27
C SER A 154 17.51 2.36 -12.26
N GLN A 155 17.72 1.39 -11.36
CA GLN A 155 16.84 0.22 -11.26
C GLN A 155 15.41 0.63 -10.91
N GLU A 156 15.22 1.50 -9.92
CA GLU A 156 13.90 1.98 -9.53
C GLU A 156 13.21 2.71 -10.68
N ARG A 157 13.93 3.61 -11.38
CA ARG A 157 13.41 4.33 -12.53
C ARG A 157 12.97 3.39 -13.65
N ASP A 158 13.79 2.39 -13.98
CA ASP A 158 13.50 1.44 -15.05
C ASP A 158 12.29 0.55 -14.70
N LEU A 159 12.20 0.09 -13.45
CA LEU A 159 11.07 -0.71 -12.98
C LEU A 159 9.78 0.13 -12.91
N MET A 160 9.83 1.37 -12.45
CA MET A 160 8.66 2.25 -12.46
C MET A 160 8.15 2.53 -13.87
N ARG A 161 9.03 2.81 -14.84
CA ARG A 161 8.65 3.00 -16.24
C ARG A 161 8.05 1.75 -16.84
N LYS A 162 8.70 0.61 -16.63
CA LYS A 162 8.22 -0.70 -17.08
C LYS A 162 6.83 -1.01 -16.51
N SER A 163 6.61 -0.72 -15.22
CA SER A 163 5.32 -0.89 -14.56
C SER A 163 4.25 -0.01 -15.19
N TYR A 164 4.55 1.28 -15.36
CA TYR A 164 3.65 2.24 -15.98
C TYR A 164 3.21 1.81 -17.37
N ASP A 165 4.17 1.46 -18.23
CA ASP A 165 3.89 1.08 -19.62
C ASP A 165 3.08 -0.22 -19.69
N THR A 166 3.41 -1.21 -18.87
CA THR A 166 2.68 -2.47 -18.77
C THR A 166 1.23 -2.26 -18.28
N LEU A 167 1.03 -1.48 -17.23
CA LEU A 167 -0.31 -1.19 -16.71
C LEU A 167 -1.15 -0.41 -17.73
N ARG A 168 -0.56 0.57 -18.41
CA ARG A 168 -1.22 1.33 -19.48
C ARG A 168 -1.66 0.43 -20.64
N GLU A 169 -0.79 -0.49 -21.05
CA GLU A 169 -1.07 -1.42 -22.14
C GLU A 169 -2.24 -2.36 -21.79
N ILE A 170 -2.21 -2.97 -20.59
CA ILE A 170 -3.21 -3.97 -20.18
C ILE A 170 -4.54 -3.33 -19.81
N SER A 171 -4.52 -2.21 -19.08
CA SER A 171 -5.73 -1.53 -18.61
C SER A 171 -6.38 -0.63 -19.67
N GLY A 172 -5.64 -0.20 -20.67
CA GLY A 172 -6.07 0.84 -21.62
C GLY A 172 -6.15 2.24 -21.01
N THR A 173 -5.78 2.41 -19.74
CA THR A 173 -5.80 3.69 -19.02
C THR A 173 -4.39 4.12 -18.61
N ARG A 174 -4.18 5.43 -18.41
CA ARG A 174 -2.90 5.94 -17.91
C ARG A 174 -2.94 6.01 -16.39
N PRO A 175 -2.11 5.26 -15.66
CA PRO A 175 -1.98 5.48 -14.23
C PRO A 175 -1.55 6.91 -13.94
N VAL A 176 -2.22 7.56 -13.01
CA VAL A 176 -1.91 8.94 -12.60
C VAL A 176 -1.35 9.04 -11.19
N GLY A 177 -1.33 7.94 -10.48
CA GLY A 177 -0.81 7.86 -9.12
C GLY A 177 -0.09 6.55 -8.84
N ILE A 178 0.59 6.55 -7.72
CA ILE A 178 1.38 5.42 -7.23
C ILE A 178 1.13 5.22 -5.73
N ARG A 179 1.20 3.97 -5.33
CA ARG A 179 1.52 3.52 -3.97
C ARG A 179 2.74 2.64 -4.08
N THR A 180 3.81 2.97 -3.37
CA THR A 180 5.02 2.16 -3.40
C THR A 180 4.80 0.83 -2.69
N PRO A 181 5.37 -0.29 -3.18
CA PRO A 181 5.25 -1.58 -2.52
C PRO A 181 5.72 -1.54 -1.06
N SER A 182 4.92 -2.09 -0.16
CA SER A 182 5.14 -2.05 1.31
C SER A 182 5.29 -0.63 1.86
N TRP A 183 4.83 0.39 1.13
CA TRP A 183 5.03 1.83 1.41
C TRP A 183 6.51 2.20 1.60
N ASP A 184 7.37 1.37 1.01
CA ASP A 184 8.83 1.53 1.09
C ASP A 184 9.30 2.61 0.12
N TYR A 185 10.18 3.48 0.59
CA TYR A 185 10.56 4.71 -0.12
C TYR A 185 12.07 4.85 -0.17
N SER A 186 12.62 5.02 -1.36
CA SER A 186 14.03 5.34 -1.55
C SER A 186 14.28 6.86 -1.53
N PRO A 187 15.53 7.31 -1.39
CA PRO A 187 15.85 8.73 -1.58
C PRO A 187 15.52 9.28 -2.98
N TRP A 188 15.26 8.41 -3.95
CA TRP A 188 15.04 8.74 -5.36
C TRP A 188 13.56 8.70 -5.75
N THR A 189 12.72 8.01 -5.00
CA THR A 189 11.31 7.75 -5.34
C THR A 189 10.57 9.03 -5.73
N MET A 190 10.60 10.07 -4.90
CA MET A 190 9.89 11.33 -5.18
C MET A 190 10.41 12.04 -6.43
N LYS A 191 11.73 11.99 -6.67
CA LYS A 191 12.32 12.52 -7.90
C LYS A 191 11.76 11.83 -9.13
N ILE A 192 11.66 10.50 -9.10
CA ILE A 192 11.15 9.69 -10.21
C ILE A 192 9.65 9.94 -10.42
N ILE A 193 8.84 10.00 -9.35
CA ILE A 193 7.41 10.35 -9.39
C ILE A 193 7.19 11.68 -10.12
N ARG A 194 7.99 12.71 -9.79
CA ARG A 194 7.93 14.02 -10.45
C ARG A 194 8.31 13.95 -11.93
N GLU A 195 9.38 13.24 -12.27
CA GLU A 195 9.83 13.06 -13.67
C GLU A 195 8.78 12.35 -14.52
N MET A 196 8.07 11.38 -13.94
CA MET A 196 6.95 10.69 -14.57
C MET A 196 5.67 11.53 -14.61
N LYS A 197 5.64 12.69 -13.95
CA LYS A 197 4.49 13.60 -13.87
C LYS A 197 3.25 12.92 -13.30
N LEU A 198 3.43 12.07 -12.28
CA LEU A 198 2.30 11.51 -11.56
C LEU A 198 1.64 12.60 -10.73
N LEU A 199 0.32 12.52 -10.60
CA LEU A 199 -0.50 13.48 -9.87
C LEU A 199 -0.35 13.32 -8.37
N TYR A 200 -0.30 12.07 -7.90
CA TYR A 200 -0.29 11.76 -6.49
C TYR A 200 0.57 10.55 -6.13
N ASP A 201 0.97 10.53 -4.90
CA ASP A 201 1.52 9.39 -4.15
C ASP A 201 0.56 9.03 -3.02
N SER A 202 0.60 7.78 -2.55
CA SER A 202 -0.17 7.31 -1.40
C SER A 202 0.66 6.31 -0.61
N SER A 203 1.86 6.75 -0.15
CA SER A 203 2.85 5.88 0.49
C SER A 203 3.41 6.47 1.79
N LEU A 204 3.24 7.77 2.03
CA LEU A 204 3.84 8.48 3.14
C LEU A 204 2.82 8.69 4.28
N MET A 205 3.32 8.92 5.50
CA MET A 205 2.56 8.87 6.75
C MET A 205 2.79 10.10 7.63
N ALA A 206 3.01 11.29 7.02
CA ALA A 206 3.37 12.48 7.80
C ALA A 206 2.16 13.30 8.26
N ASP A 207 0.96 13.01 7.79
CA ASP A 207 -0.31 13.62 8.17
C ASP A 207 -1.45 12.63 7.88
N GLU A 208 -2.65 12.90 8.36
CA GLU A 208 -3.90 12.20 8.02
C GLU A 208 -4.69 12.96 6.94
N ARG A 209 -4.24 14.15 6.57
CA ARG A 209 -4.81 15.03 5.56
C ARG A 209 -3.99 15.00 4.28
N PRO A 210 -4.61 15.26 3.12
CA PRO A 210 -3.84 15.40 1.88
C PRO A 210 -2.85 16.57 2.02
N TYR A 211 -1.61 16.36 1.60
CA TYR A 211 -0.61 17.43 1.63
C TYR A 211 0.24 17.46 0.36
N GLU A 212 0.88 18.60 0.09
CA GLU A 212 1.90 18.69 -0.94
C GLU A 212 3.20 18.08 -0.44
N VAL A 213 3.82 17.22 -1.25
CA VAL A 213 5.12 16.65 -0.90
C VAL A 213 6.22 17.68 -1.20
N LEU A 214 7.13 17.87 -0.25
CA LEU A 214 8.37 18.62 -0.46
C LEU A 214 9.51 17.65 -0.75
N TYR A 215 10.32 17.97 -1.75
CA TYR A 215 11.56 17.26 -2.05
C TYR A 215 12.75 18.24 -1.92
N GLU A 216 13.68 17.92 -1.03
CA GLU A 216 14.82 18.79 -0.69
C GLU A 216 14.36 20.21 -0.33
N GLY A 217 13.28 20.31 0.46
CA GLY A 217 12.69 21.57 0.91
C GLY A 217 11.91 22.34 -0.14
N LYS A 218 11.73 21.82 -1.35
CA LYS A 218 11.03 22.49 -2.45
C LYS A 218 9.69 21.80 -2.74
N PRO A 219 8.62 22.60 -2.99
CA PRO A 219 7.34 22.08 -3.45
C PRO A 219 7.48 21.22 -4.71
N THR A 220 6.78 20.09 -4.74
CA THR A 220 6.84 19.18 -5.88
C THR A 220 5.64 19.28 -6.82
N GLY A 221 4.53 19.80 -6.33
CA GLY A 221 3.23 19.73 -6.99
C GLY A 221 2.59 18.34 -6.96
N VAL A 222 3.21 17.36 -6.29
CA VAL A 222 2.66 16.02 -6.08
C VAL A 222 1.81 16.03 -4.81
N VAL A 223 0.60 15.51 -4.89
CA VAL A 223 -0.30 15.34 -3.75
C VAL A 223 0.02 14.03 -3.05
N GLU A 224 0.23 14.05 -1.75
CA GLU A 224 0.19 12.86 -0.92
C GLU A 224 -1.24 12.60 -0.45
N LEU A 225 -1.71 11.37 -0.63
CA LEU A 225 -2.89 10.84 0.04
C LEU A 225 -2.40 9.84 1.10
N PRO A 226 -2.22 10.32 2.35
CA PRO A 226 -1.44 9.58 3.32
C PRO A 226 -2.07 8.25 3.71
N VAL A 227 -1.20 7.32 4.07
CA VAL A 227 -1.55 5.98 4.56
C VAL A 227 -1.17 5.86 6.03
N GLU A 228 -1.74 4.87 6.70
CA GLU A 228 -1.44 4.56 8.09
C GLU A 228 -1.60 3.06 8.32
N TRP A 229 -0.70 2.43 9.08
CA TRP A 229 -0.65 0.97 9.23
C TRP A 229 -1.89 0.36 9.89
N ILE A 230 -2.56 1.08 10.79
CA ILE A 230 -3.82 0.59 11.38
C ILE A 230 -5.01 0.67 10.41
N MET A 231 -4.84 1.40 9.31
CA MET A 231 -5.83 1.48 8.22
C MET A 231 -5.52 0.50 7.09
N ASP A 232 -4.72 -0.52 7.35
CA ASP A 232 -4.35 -1.61 6.45
C ASP A 232 -4.84 -2.96 7.01
N ASP A 233 -5.40 -3.82 6.17
CA ASP A 233 -5.90 -5.12 6.60
C ASP A 233 -4.78 -6.15 6.84
N TYR A 234 -3.61 -5.95 6.23
CA TYR A 234 -2.50 -6.91 6.30
C TYR A 234 -1.94 -7.09 7.71
N PRO A 235 -1.70 -6.02 8.52
CA PRO A 235 -1.22 -6.18 9.90
C PRO A 235 -2.13 -7.02 10.79
N TYR A 236 -3.44 -7.03 10.50
CA TYR A 236 -4.42 -7.78 11.31
C TYR A 236 -4.63 -9.21 10.82
N PHE A 237 -4.64 -9.42 9.50
CA PHE A 237 -5.13 -10.67 8.91
C PHE A 237 -4.11 -11.37 8.01
N GLY A 238 -2.98 -10.72 7.70
CA GLY A 238 -1.91 -11.32 6.90
C GLY A 238 -1.24 -12.44 7.67
N MET A 239 -1.32 -13.67 7.16
CA MET A 239 -0.64 -14.83 7.72
C MET A 239 -0.04 -15.69 6.64
N ASN A 240 1.17 -16.15 6.87
CA ASN A 240 1.79 -17.20 6.11
C ASN A 240 2.33 -18.30 7.03
N ARG A 241 2.83 -19.37 6.46
CA ARG A 241 3.34 -20.52 7.19
C ARG A 241 4.45 -20.18 8.19
N PHE A 242 5.26 -19.18 7.88
CA PHE A 242 6.46 -18.80 8.65
C PHE A 242 6.27 -17.53 9.50
N SER A 243 5.06 -16.98 9.49
CA SER A 243 4.76 -15.79 10.29
C SER A 243 4.94 -16.11 11.78
N THR A 244 5.80 -15.34 12.44
CA THR A 244 5.97 -15.38 13.89
C THR A 244 4.87 -14.63 14.62
N ILE A 245 4.25 -13.65 13.93
CA ILE A 245 3.12 -12.88 14.43
C ILE A 245 1.85 -13.57 13.97
N ARG A 246 1.04 -14.00 14.91
CA ARG A 246 -0.29 -14.55 14.68
C ARG A 246 -1.29 -13.50 15.10
N PRO A 247 -1.98 -12.82 14.20
CA PRO A 247 -3.05 -11.92 14.61
C PRO A 247 -4.16 -12.75 15.25
N HIS A 248 -4.50 -12.42 16.49
CA HIS A 248 -5.62 -13.02 17.22
C HIS A 248 -6.77 -12.04 17.38
N ILE A 249 -6.81 -11.01 16.51
CA ILE A 249 -7.86 -10.01 16.53
C ILE A 249 -9.07 -10.49 15.73
N GLY A 250 -10.25 -10.31 16.30
CA GLY A 250 -11.49 -10.61 15.61
C GLY A 250 -11.79 -9.60 14.50
N PRO A 251 -12.43 -10.00 13.39
CA PRO A 251 -12.79 -9.04 12.35
C PRO A 251 -13.66 -7.87 12.86
N GLU A 252 -14.56 -8.10 13.83
CA GLU A 252 -15.40 -7.04 14.40
C GLU A 252 -14.58 -6.01 15.20
N ASP A 253 -13.49 -6.40 15.84
CA ASP A 253 -12.59 -5.45 16.54
C ASP A 253 -11.91 -4.51 15.56
N VAL A 254 -11.48 -5.03 14.40
CA VAL A 254 -10.94 -4.21 13.30
C VAL A 254 -11.99 -3.28 12.73
N LEU A 255 -13.22 -3.76 12.55
CA LEU A 255 -14.34 -2.93 12.11
C LEU A 255 -14.61 -1.77 13.09
N ASP A 256 -14.58 -2.04 14.39
CA ASP A 256 -14.80 -1.03 15.45
C ASP A 256 -13.69 0.03 15.42
N LEU A 257 -12.44 -0.38 15.23
CA LEU A 257 -11.31 0.53 15.07
C LEU A 257 -11.49 1.42 13.83
N TRP A 258 -11.74 0.85 12.65
CA TRP A 258 -11.90 1.61 11.41
C TRP A 258 -13.11 2.55 11.42
N ARG A 259 -14.17 2.21 12.18
CA ARG A 259 -15.30 3.12 12.41
C ARG A 259 -14.90 4.33 13.23
N LYS A 260 -14.11 4.15 14.28
CA LYS A 260 -13.60 5.25 15.11
C LYS A 260 -12.71 6.20 14.33
N GLU A 261 -11.81 5.65 13.51
CA GLU A 261 -10.99 6.44 12.59
C GLU A 261 -11.84 7.26 11.61
N PHE A 262 -12.87 6.63 11.04
CA PHE A 262 -13.81 7.34 10.17
C PHE A 262 -14.58 8.44 10.92
N ASP A 263 -15.06 8.18 12.13
CA ASP A 263 -15.83 9.16 12.90
C ASP A 263 -15.01 10.41 13.20
N VAL A 264 -13.74 10.27 13.54
CA VAL A 264 -12.82 11.40 13.73
C VAL A 264 -12.55 12.14 12.42
N ALA A 265 -12.24 11.42 11.33
CA ALA A 265 -12.05 12.03 10.01
C ALA A 265 -13.30 12.81 9.55
N TYR A 266 -14.50 12.27 9.84
CA TYR A 266 -15.76 12.94 9.56
C TYR A 266 -15.94 14.20 10.38
N ASP A 267 -15.63 14.20 11.68
CA ASP A 267 -15.77 15.36 12.56
C ASP A 267 -14.75 16.46 12.20
N GLU A 268 -13.56 16.09 11.79
CA GLU A 268 -12.53 17.00 11.31
C GLU A 268 -12.75 17.53 9.88
N SER A 269 -13.74 16.99 9.16
CA SER A 269 -14.00 17.31 7.76
C SER A 269 -12.77 17.03 6.86
N SER A 270 -12.14 15.88 7.08
CA SER A 270 -10.87 15.48 6.53
C SER A 270 -11.00 14.37 5.47
N LEU A 271 -10.03 13.48 5.40
CA LEU A 271 -9.91 12.37 4.47
C LEU A 271 -9.85 11.06 5.27
N PHE A 272 -10.56 10.04 4.80
CA PHE A 272 -10.44 8.67 5.28
C PHE A 272 -9.88 7.80 4.16
N VAL A 273 -8.69 7.23 4.36
CA VAL A 273 -8.05 6.30 3.42
C VAL A 273 -8.02 4.92 4.04
N LEU A 274 -8.52 3.93 3.31
CA LEU A 274 -8.47 2.53 3.72
C LEU A 274 -7.70 1.73 2.68
N THR A 275 -6.70 1.00 3.14
CA THR A 275 -5.92 0.06 2.34
C THR A 275 -6.34 -1.36 2.67
N THR A 276 -6.62 -2.15 1.65
CA THR A 276 -6.95 -3.56 1.79
C THR A 276 -6.31 -4.38 0.68
N HIS A 277 -6.17 -5.69 0.90
CA HIS A 277 -5.57 -6.60 -0.07
C HIS A 277 -6.58 -7.67 -0.48
N PRO A 278 -6.85 -7.89 -1.77
CA PRO A 278 -7.86 -8.86 -2.20
C PRO A 278 -7.66 -10.24 -1.58
N HIS A 279 -6.43 -10.74 -1.56
CA HIS A 279 -6.09 -12.04 -0.97
C HIS A 279 -6.18 -12.08 0.56
N ILE A 280 -6.42 -10.94 1.22
CA ILE A 280 -6.62 -10.79 2.66
C ILE A 280 -8.08 -10.50 2.99
N ILE A 281 -8.58 -9.31 2.61
CA ILE A 281 -9.95 -8.86 2.94
C ILE A 281 -11.05 -9.70 2.26
N GLY A 282 -10.73 -10.31 1.10
CA GLY A 282 -11.71 -11.06 0.30
C GLY A 282 -12.16 -12.39 0.88
N HIS A 283 -11.61 -12.82 2.03
CA HIS A 283 -12.05 -14.01 2.72
C HIS A 283 -13.41 -13.81 3.40
N ARG A 284 -14.14 -14.92 3.63
CA ARG A 284 -15.54 -14.94 4.05
C ARG A 284 -15.86 -14.05 5.25
N SER A 285 -15.09 -14.16 6.35
CA SER A 285 -15.34 -13.37 7.56
C SER A 285 -14.91 -11.92 7.44
N ARG A 286 -13.88 -11.65 6.61
CA ARG A 286 -13.25 -10.33 6.50
C ARG A 286 -14.00 -9.42 5.54
N ILE A 287 -14.48 -9.94 4.42
CA ILE A 287 -15.26 -9.12 3.48
C ILE A 287 -16.55 -8.58 4.09
N VAL A 288 -17.10 -9.27 5.11
CA VAL A 288 -18.28 -8.82 5.84
C VAL A 288 -18.04 -7.51 6.60
N ILE A 289 -16.82 -7.32 7.17
CA ILE A 289 -16.53 -6.07 7.86
C ILE A 289 -16.36 -4.90 6.88
N LEU A 290 -15.83 -5.14 5.70
CA LEU A 290 -15.77 -4.12 4.65
C LEU A 290 -17.18 -3.69 4.21
N ASP A 291 -18.08 -4.66 4.01
CA ASP A 291 -19.51 -4.40 3.69
C ASP A 291 -20.18 -3.55 4.78
N LYS A 292 -20.02 -3.94 6.05
CA LYS A 292 -20.56 -3.21 7.20
C LYS A 292 -19.97 -1.80 7.35
N LEU A 293 -18.67 -1.63 7.11
CA LEU A 293 -18.00 -0.34 7.18
C LEU A 293 -18.54 0.62 6.12
N ILE A 294 -18.64 0.16 4.86
CA ILE A 294 -19.18 0.98 3.77
C ILE A 294 -20.63 1.38 4.07
N ALA A 295 -21.46 0.44 4.54
CA ALA A 295 -22.84 0.73 4.92
C ALA A 295 -22.91 1.78 6.05
N TYR A 296 -22.05 1.66 7.06
CA TYR A 296 -21.93 2.62 8.16
C TYR A 296 -21.57 4.02 7.65
N MET A 297 -20.52 4.15 6.84
CA MET A 297 -20.09 5.43 6.28
C MET A 297 -21.19 6.05 5.41
N LYS A 298 -21.90 5.26 4.60
CA LYS A 298 -23.03 5.72 3.77
C LYS A 298 -24.23 6.18 4.57
N SER A 299 -24.40 5.79 5.83
CA SER A 299 -25.46 6.28 6.70
C SER A 299 -25.25 7.73 7.17
N ARG A 300 -24.04 8.30 6.99
CA ARG A 300 -23.72 9.67 7.34
C ARG A 300 -23.94 10.60 6.14
N GLN A 301 -24.44 11.82 6.40
CA GLN A 301 -24.60 12.84 5.36
C GLN A 301 -23.28 13.48 4.99
N GLY A 302 -23.14 13.89 3.75
CA GLY A 302 -21.92 14.60 3.30
C GLY A 302 -20.67 13.75 3.23
N VAL A 303 -20.81 12.46 2.96
CA VAL A 303 -19.70 11.54 2.69
C VAL A 303 -19.51 11.38 1.18
N TRP A 304 -18.33 11.71 0.70
CA TRP A 304 -17.96 11.57 -0.68
C TRP A 304 -17.04 10.36 -0.89
N PHE A 305 -17.59 9.27 -1.38
CA PHE A 305 -16.80 8.11 -1.82
C PHE A 305 -16.17 8.42 -3.17
N ALA A 306 -14.85 8.38 -3.24
CA ALA A 306 -14.11 8.74 -4.43
C ALA A 306 -12.89 7.83 -4.63
N ARG A 307 -12.45 7.75 -5.88
CA ARG A 307 -11.16 7.14 -6.22
C ARG A 307 -10.03 8.07 -5.78
N HIS A 308 -8.84 7.51 -5.61
CA HIS A 308 -7.67 8.31 -5.22
C HIS A 308 -7.36 9.42 -6.24
N ASP A 309 -7.50 9.17 -7.54
CA ASP A 309 -7.30 10.21 -8.55
C ASP A 309 -8.30 11.37 -8.44
N GLU A 310 -9.53 11.11 -8.05
CA GLU A 310 -10.56 12.14 -7.84
C GLU A 310 -10.24 12.97 -6.59
N VAL A 311 -9.88 12.31 -5.49
CA VAL A 311 -9.45 12.99 -4.24
C VAL A 311 -8.21 13.82 -4.51
N ALA A 312 -7.20 13.26 -5.20
CA ALA A 312 -5.97 13.97 -5.54
C ALA A 312 -6.22 15.20 -6.41
N ARG A 313 -7.13 15.14 -7.39
CA ARG A 313 -7.50 16.31 -8.21
C ARG A 313 -8.17 17.40 -7.38
N ALA A 314 -9.06 17.02 -6.45
CA ALA A 314 -9.71 17.97 -5.56
C ALA A 314 -8.69 18.65 -4.64
N ALA A 315 -7.74 17.88 -4.10
CA ALA A 315 -6.64 18.41 -3.27
C ALA A 315 -5.67 19.28 -4.10
N ALA A 316 -5.27 18.85 -5.30
CA ALA A 316 -4.37 19.61 -6.17
C ALA A 316 -4.92 20.99 -6.55
N ALA A 317 -6.23 21.17 -6.56
CA ALA A 317 -6.84 22.48 -6.78
C ALA A 317 -6.47 23.49 -5.69
N GLN A 318 -6.03 23.05 -4.50
CA GLN A 318 -5.57 23.91 -3.41
C GLN A 318 -4.11 24.38 -3.58
N LEU A 319 -3.32 23.73 -4.46
CA LEU A 319 -1.95 24.17 -4.76
C LEU A 319 -1.91 25.58 -5.37
N ARG A 320 -2.98 26.01 -6.04
CA ARG A 320 -3.07 27.29 -6.74
C ARG A 320 -3.65 28.41 -5.87
N LYS A 321 -4.11 28.10 -4.68
CA LYS A 321 -4.60 29.07 -3.68
C LYS A 321 -3.51 29.40 -2.67
#